data_4f47357d59ca39dd5cd9b6ab1c20a76a
#
_entry.id   4f47357d59ca39dd5cd9b6ab1c20a76a
#
_cell.length_a   1.000
_cell.length_b   1.000
_cell.length_c   1.000
_cell.angle_alpha   90.00
_cell.angle_beta   90.00
_cell.angle_gamma   90.00
#
_symmetry.space_group_name_H-M   'P 1'
#
loop_
_entity.id
_entity.type
_entity.pdbx_description
1 polymer ?
#
loop_
_entity_poly.entity_id
_entity_poly.type
_entity_poly.pdbx_seq_one_letter_code
_entity_poly.pdbx_strand_id
1 'polypeptide(L)'
;MKYIFLVFFLVIQTFANEDYTLRVGAGVATNSDYGEVLMGNIQGHTGNPKVYALDGGYLLEKNIFGWPVDLYLYGGTAYFDEGYLGKNAYEATLYFKLYYNFIDEYFRFGFGEGGSYTSRILYTEYESAERRSDNNSHYLNYLDTTLDFDLGKVSKLQFFDKTYVGFLIKHRSGVFGLIKNVKKGGSNYNCFYIEKKF
;
A
#
# COMPACT_ATOMS: atom_id res chain seq x y z
N MET A 1 -9.94 -0.26 28.11
CA MET A 1 -10.22 -0.22 26.69
C MET A 1 -10.99 1.03 26.20
N LYS A 2 -12.01 1.55 26.94
CA LYS A 2 -12.78 2.75 26.51
C LYS A 2 -11.92 4.02 26.37
N TYR A 3 -10.86 4.18 27.16
CA TYR A 3 -10.02 5.41 27.14
C TYR A 3 -8.95 5.40 26.04
N ILE A 4 -8.56 4.25 25.50
CA ILE A 4 -7.62 4.14 24.36
C ILE A 4 -8.29 4.67 23.09
N PHE A 5 -9.57 4.39 22.89
CA PHE A 5 -10.35 4.93 21.78
C PHE A 5 -10.53 6.46 21.86
N LEU A 6 -10.70 7.00 23.08
CA LEU A 6 -10.86 8.44 23.29
C LEU A 6 -9.56 9.20 23.04
N VAL A 7 -8.41 8.65 23.48
CA VAL A 7 -7.08 9.23 23.24
C VAL A 7 -6.73 9.17 21.75
N PHE A 8 -7.06 8.08 21.05
CA PHE A 8 -6.89 7.97 19.60
C PHE A 8 -7.73 9.01 18.86
N PHE A 9 -8.99 9.24 19.29
CA PHE A 9 -9.89 10.25 18.69
C PHE A 9 -9.43 11.69 18.96
N LEU A 10 -8.86 11.98 20.15
CA LEU A 10 -8.35 13.30 20.51
C LEU A 10 -7.03 13.65 19.78
N VAL A 11 -6.15 12.68 19.56
CA VAL A 11 -4.92 12.87 18.77
C VAL A 11 -5.23 13.19 17.31
N ILE A 12 -6.31 12.62 16.76
CA ILE A 12 -6.76 12.88 15.39
C ILE A 12 -7.25 14.33 15.17
N GLN A 13 -7.81 14.98 16.20
CA GLN A 13 -8.31 16.35 16.09
C GLN A 13 -7.23 17.45 16.18
N THR A 14 -6.02 17.14 16.59
CA THR A 14 -4.92 18.12 16.72
C THR A 14 -4.15 18.36 15.42
N PHE A 15 -4.36 17.58 14.36
CA PHE A 15 -3.71 17.74 13.06
C PHE A 15 -4.65 18.43 12.06
N ALA A 16 -4.92 19.72 12.28
CA ALA A 16 -5.91 20.49 11.50
C ALA A 16 -5.40 21.05 10.16
N ASN A 17 -4.26 20.61 9.63
CA ASN A 17 -3.64 21.21 8.44
C ASN A 17 -3.84 20.42 7.13
N GLU A 18 -4.64 19.35 7.10
CA GLU A 18 -4.84 18.51 5.90
C GLU A 18 -3.55 17.89 5.29
N ASP A 19 -2.45 17.98 6.03
CA ASP A 19 -1.14 17.53 5.54
C ASP A 19 -0.86 16.06 5.86
N TYR A 20 -1.67 15.47 6.73
CA TYR A 20 -1.48 14.10 7.20
C TYR A 20 -2.55 13.16 6.67
N THR A 21 -2.15 11.92 6.39
CA THR A 21 -3.07 10.84 6.08
C THR A 21 -2.81 9.63 6.96
N LEU A 22 -3.87 8.87 7.21
CA LEU A 22 -3.79 7.55 7.83
C LEU A 22 -4.56 6.56 6.98
N ARG A 23 -3.88 5.48 6.57
CA ARG A 23 -4.44 4.44 5.73
C ARG A 23 -4.38 3.08 6.43
N VAL A 24 -5.48 2.37 6.40
CA VAL A 24 -5.57 0.96 6.80
C VAL A 24 -6.03 0.14 5.62
N GLY A 25 -5.38 -1.00 5.40
CA GLY A 25 -5.68 -1.87 4.27
C GLY A 25 -5.57 -3.34 4.63
N ALA A 26 -6.29 -4.16 3.89
CA ALA A 26 -6.19 -5.61 3.98
C ALA A 26 -6.31 -6.22 2.58
N GLY A 27 -5.58 -7.30 2.33
CA GLY A 27 -5.55 -7.94 1.03
C GLY A 27 -5.05 -9.36 1.03
N VAL A 28 -5.00 -9.92 -0.16
CA VAL A 28 -4.60 -11.31 -0.42
C VAL A 28 -3.52 -11.36 -1.50
N ALA A 29 -2.65 -12.36 -1.39
CA ALA A 29 -1.62 -12.60 -2.38
C ALA A 29 -2.20 -13.02 -3.74
N THR A 30 -1.51 -12.69 -4.82
CA THR A 30 -1.82 -13.14 -6.17
C THR A 30 -0.60 -13.80 -6.81
N ASN A 31 -0.86 -14.77 -7.70
CA ASN A 31 0.16 -15.39 -8.55
C ASN A 31 0.46 -14.55 -9.80
N SER A 32 -0.40 -13.59 -10.10
CA SER A 32 -0.21 -12.70 -11.26
C SER A 32 0.97 -11.78 -11.07
N ASP A 33 1.73 -11.56 -12.14
CA ASP A 33 2.77 -10.53 -12.17
C ASP A 33 2.13 -9.13 -12.07
N TYR A 34 2.91 -8.14 -11.61
CA TYR A 34 2.42 -6.76 -11.38
C TYR A 34 1.70 -6.17 -12.60
N GLY A 35 2.27 -6.37 -13.81
CA GLY A 35 1.64 -5.90 -15.06
C GLY A 35 0.32 -6.61 -15.38
N GLU A 36 0.19 -7.88 -15.06
CA GLU A 36 -1.06 -8.64 -15.23
C GLU A 36 -2.16 -8.12 -14.31
N VAL A 37 -1.80 -7.81 -13.05
CA VAL A 37 -2.75 -7.21 -12.08
C VAL A 37 -3.25 -5.85 -12.58
N LEU A 38 -2.36 -5.00 -13.12
CA LEU A 38 -2.74 -3.71 -13.70
C LEU A 38 -3.70 -3.86 -14.90
N MET A 39 -3.61 -4.96 -15.64
CA MET A 39 -4.51 -5.28 -16.75
C MET A 39 -5.80 -5.99 -16.28
N GLY A 40 -6.00 -6.17 -14.98
CA GLY A 40 -7.17 -6.84 -14.41
C GLY A 40 -7.12 -8.37 -14.45
N ASN A 41 -6.00 -8.97 -14.84
CA ASN A 41 -5.81 -10.42 -14.81
C ASN A 41 -5.28 -10.83 -13.44
N ILE A 42 -6.19 -11.15 -12.51
CA ILE A 42 -5.88 -11.48 -11.13
C ILE A 42 -6.11 -12.97 -10.87
N GLN A 43 -5.03 -13.70 -10.60
CA GLN A 43 -5.07 -15.12 -10.22
C GLN A 43 -4.76 -15.27 -8.74
N GLY A 44 -5.70 -15.80 -7.96
CA GLY A 44 -5.51 -16.04 -6.53
C GLY A 44 -4.32 -16.97 -6.24
N HIS A 45 -3.57 -16.69 -5.19
CA HIS A 45 -2.48 -17.54 -4.73
C HIS A 45 -3.02 -18.73 -3.95
N THR A 46 -2.47 -19.93 -4.20
CA THR A 46 -2.79 -21.15 -3.42
C THR A 46 -2.44 -20.91 -1.95
N GLY A 47 -3.35 -21.29 -1.04
CA GLY A 47 -3.17 -21.06 0.40
C GLY A 47 -3.56 -19.68 0.88
N ASN A 48 -3.83 -18.74 -0.05
CA ASN A 48 -4.42 -17.45 0.23
C ASN A 48 -3.71 -16.63 1.32
N PRO A 49 -2.37 -16.39 1.23
CA PRO A 49 -1.68 -15.53 2.18
C PRO A 49 -2.33 -14.14 2.22
N LYS A 50 -2.41 -13.57 3.43
CA LYS A 50 -3.07 -12.28 3.66
C LYS A 50 -2.09 -11.22 4.11
N VAL A 51 -2.44 -9.96 3.88
CA VAL A 51 -1.72 -8.82 4.40
C VAL A 51 -2.68 -7.86 5.08
N TYR A 52 -2.22 -7.28 6.19
CA TYR A 52 -2.88 -6.19 6.89
C TYR A 52 -1.86 -5.07 7.03
N ALA A 53 -2.18 -3.89 6.51
CA ALA A 53 -1.26 -2.75 6.43
C ALA A 53 -1.81 -1.52 7.16
N LEU A 54 -0.90 -0.75 7.74
CA LEU A 54 -1.15 0.54 8.34
C LEU A 54 -0.06 1.50 7.84
N ASP A 55 -0.47 2.56 7.16
CA ASP A 55 0.44 3.58 6.61
C ASP A 55 0.04 4.97 7.10
N GLY A 56 1.03 5.81 7.37
CA GLY A 56 0.89 7.23 7.61
C GLY A 56 1.57 8.03 6.51
N GLY A 57 0.93 9.06 5.99
CA GLY A 57 1.47 9.93 4.96
C GLY A 57 1.54 11.39 5.41
N TYR A 58 2.52 12.11 4.89
CA TYR A 58 2.68 13.55 5.04
C TYR A 58 2.76 14.20 3.66
N LEU A 59 1.92 15.22 3.43
CA LEU A 59 1.91 16.00 2.20
C LEU A 59 3.18 16.86 2.12
N LEU A 60 3.97 16.67 1.07
CA LEU A 60 5.17 17.44 0.81
C LEU A 60 4.89 18.62 -0.11
N GLU A 61 4.09 18.39 -1.15
CA GLU A 61 3.79 19.40 -2.15
C GLU A 61 2.41 19.12 -2.77
N LYS A 62 1.61 20.17 -2.94
CA LYS A 62 0.28 20.11 -3.56
C LYS A 62 0.31 20.75 -4.95
N ASN A 63 -0.40 20.14 -5.91
CA ASN A 63 -0.51 20.65 -7.28
C ASN A 63 0.85 20.92 -7.94
N ILE A 64 1.74 19.91 -7.95
CA ILE A 64 3.09 19.99 -8.50
C ILE A 64 3.05 20.61 -9.91
N PHE A 65 3.83 21.67 -10.12
CA PHE A 65 3.90 22.42 -11.38
C PHE A 65 2.54 22.91 -11.92
N GLY A 66 1.54 23.10 -11.05
CA GLY A 66 0.17 23.49 -11.44
C GLY A 66 -0.68 22.35 -12.00
N TRP A 67 -0.19 21.11 -11.96
CA TRP A 67 -0.96 19.92 -12.29
C TRP A 67 -1.72 19.41 -11.06
N PRO A 68 -2.85 18.73 -11.21
CA PRO A 68 -3.60 18.15 -10.09
C PRO A 68 -2.88 16.91 -9.53
N VAL A 69 -1.60 17.07 -9.17
CA VAL A 69 -0.71 16.02 -8.66
C VAL A 69 -0.16 16.43 -7.32
N ASP A 70 -0.43 15.65 -6.28
CA ASP A 70 0.08 15.86 -4.93
C ASP A 70 1.19 14.86 -4.63
N LEU A 71 2.26 15.31 -3.96
CA LEU A 71 3.38 14.48 -3.50
C LEU A 71 3.31 14.28 -2.00
N TYR A 72 3.40 13.03 -1.59
CA TYR A 72 3.45 12.62 -0.19
C TYR A 72 4.71 11.81 0.11
N LEU A 73 5.15 11.87 1.37
CA LEU A 73 6.04 10.90 1.99
C LEU A 73 5.21 9.97 2.88
N TYR A 74 5.32 8.67 2.66
CA TYR A 74 4.64 7.65 3.44
C TYR A 74 5.62 6.79 4.22
N GLY A 75 5.25 6.46 5.46
CA GLY A 75 5.85 5.39 6.25
C GLY A 75 4.77 4.39 6.65
N GLY A 76 5.08 3.12 6.61
CA GLY A 76 4.08 2.10 6.89
C GLY A 76 4.63 0.84 7.55
N THR A 77 3.70 0.06 8.08
CA THR A 77 3.94 -1.28 8.61
C THR A 77 2.91 -2.25 8.07
N ALA A 78 3.29 -3.52 7.91
CA ALA A 78 2.33 -4.56 7.57
C ALA A 78 2.60 -5.86 8.33
N TYR A 79 1.53 -6.62 8.50
CA TYR A 79 1.54 -7.98 8.99
C TYR A 79 1.09 -8.93 7.90
N PHE A 80 1.92 -9.93 7.59
CA PHE A 80 1.63 -10.98 6.64
C PHE A 80 1.24 -12.24 7.38
N ASP A 81 0.02 -12.70 7.15
CA ASP A 81 -0.49 -13.98 7.62
C ASP A 81 -0.29 -15.01 6.51
N GLU A 82 0.76 -15.81 6.65
CA GLU A 82 1.14 -16.85 5.71
C GLU A 82 0.33 -18.14 5.90
N GLY A 83 -0.53 -18.22 6.93
CA GLY A 83 -1.37 -19.38 7.24
C GLY A 83 -0.55 -20.65 7.42
N TYR A 84 -0.92 -21.72 6.70
CA TYR A 84 -0.20 -23.01 6.75
C TYR A 84 1.03 -23.06 5.83
N LEU A 85 1.25 -22.05 4.98
CA LEU A 85 2.35 -22.04 4.03
C LEU A 85 3.69 -21.67 4.69
N GLY A 86 3.66 -20.84 5.72
CA GLY A 86 4.87 -20.37 6.35
C GLY A 86 4.67 -19.67 7.68
N LYS A 87 5.77 -19.08 8.19
CA LYS A 87 5.73 -18.26 9.40
C LYS A 87 5.35 -16.83 9.04
N ASN A 88 4.45 -16.24 9.79
CA ASN A 88 4.03 -14.86 9.65
C ASN A 88 5.22 -13.88 9.68
N ALA A 89 5.09 -12.79 8.95
CA ALA A 89 6.12 -11.77 8.81
C ALA A 89 5.57 -10.38 9.10
N TYR A 90 6.49 -9.48 9.50
CA TYR A 90 6.22 -8.06 9.63
C TYR A 90 7.02 -7.29 8.59
N GLU A 91 6.52 -6.16 8.15
CA GLU A 91 7.15 -5.27 7.21
C GLU A 91 7.21 -3.85 7.74
N ALA A 92 8.26 -3.13 7.35
CA ALA A 92 8.35 -1.69 7.42
C ALA A 92 8.59 -1.12 6.03
N THR A 93 7.89 -0.04 5.67
CA THR A 93 8.00 0.64 4.38
C THR A 93 8.28 2.12 4.56
N LEU A 94 9.03 2.70 3.63
CA LEU A 94 9.21 4.13 3.46
C LEU A 94 9.24 4.45 1.97
N TYR A 95 8.35 5.35 1.50
CA TYR A 95 8.19 5.61 0.08
C TYR A 95 7.62 6.99 -0.20
N PHE A 96 7.94 7.54 -1.37
CA PHE A 96 7.27 8.70 -1.93
C PHE A 96 6.06 8.24 -2.73
N LYS A 97 4.99 9.03 -2.71
CA LYS A 97 3.76 8.73 -3.42
C LYS A 97 3.20 9.97 -4.10
N LEU A 98 2.90 9.83 -5.38
CA LEU A 98 2.18 10.80 -6.18
C LEU A 98 0.71 10.41 -6.26
N TYR A 99 -0.18 11.35 -6.05
CA TYR A 99 -1.61 11.21 -6.33
C TYR A 99 -2.01 12.15 -7.46
N TYR A 100 -2.51 11.60 -8.54
CA TYR A 100 -3.19 12.35 -9.59
C TYR A 100 -4.67 12.45 -9.25
N ASN A 101 -5.16 13.67 -9.00
CA ASN A 101 -6.55 13.97 -8.65
C ASN A 101 -7.33 14.26 -9.94
N PHE A 102 -8.45 13.58 -10.18
CA PHE A 102 -9.24 13.77 -11.38
C PHE A 102 -10.74 13.81 -11.08
N ILE A 103 -11.52 14.36 -12.03
CA ILE A 103 -12.97 14.58 -11.87
C ILE A 103 -13.25 15.35 -10.56
N ASP A 104 -12.72 16.59 -10.46
CA ASP A 104 -12.88 17.46 -9.29
C ASP A 104 -12.51 16.78 -7.96
N GLU A 105 -11.44 16.00 -7.96
CA GLU A 105 -10.94 15.22 -6.81
C GLU A 105 -11.94 14.17 -6.28
N TYR A 106 -12.94 13.75 -7.09
CA TYR A 106 -13.76 12.60 -6.72
C TYR A 106 -12.97 11.31 -6.74
N PHE A 107 -12.00 11.21 -7.64
CA PHE A 107 -11.15 10.04 -7.82
C PHE A 107 -9.68 10.41 -7.77
N ARG A 108 -8.86 9.50 -7.27
CA ARG A 108 -7.41 9.61 -7.28
C ARG A 108 -6.78 8.34 -7.85
N PHE A 109 -5.78 8.54 -8.71
CA PHE A 109 -4.82 7.50 -9.06
C PHE A 109 -3.52 7.77 -8.30
N GLY A 110 -3.03 6.81 -7.53
CA GLY A 110 -1.81 6.94 -6.75
C GLY A 110 -0.72 5.99 -7.24
N PHE A 111 0.51 6.50 -7.32
CA PHE A 111 1.70 5.69 -7.56
C PHE A 111 2.79 6.06 -6.56
N GLY A 112 3.24 5.06 -5.80
CA GLY A 112 4.29 5.21 -4.80
C GLY A 112 5.46 4.28 -5.07
N GLU A 113 6.67 4.76 -4.75
CA GLU A 113 7.90 4.00 -4.89
C GLU A 113 8.84 4.27 -3.72
N GLY A 114 9.49 3.22 -3.23
CA GLY A 114 10.44 3.31 -2.13
C GLY A 114 11.03 1.98 -1.69
N GLY A 115 11.31 1.87 -0.41
CA GLY A 115 11.91 0.67 0.19
C GLY A 115 10.96 -0.07 1.11
N SER A 116 11.11 -1.38 1.14
CA SER A 116 10.43 -2.30 2.04
C SER A 116 11.42 -3.27 2.67
N TYR A 117 11.30 -3.46 3.97
CA TYR A 117 12.05 -4.46 4.72
C TYR A 117 11.09 -5.39 5.47
N THR A 118 11.25 -6.71 5.25
CA THR A 118 10.46 -7.74 5.95
C THR A 118 11.30 -8.48 6.99
N SER A 119 10.67 -8.84 8.10
CA SER A 119 11.29 -9.62 9.17
C SER A 119 11.66 -11.05 8.73
N ARG A 120 11.02 -11.55 7.67
CA ARG A 120 11.25 -12.86 7.03
C ARG A 120 11.02 -12.73 5.54
N ILE A 121 11.61 -13.61 4.74
CA ILE A 121 11.24 -13.80 3.34
C ILE A 121 9.80 -14.33 3.32
N LEU A 122 8.94 -13.68 2.54
CA LEU A 122 7.54 -14.11 2.37
C LEU A 122 7.50 -15.42 1.59
N TYR A 123 6.52 -16.27 1.89
CA TYR A 123 6.36 -17.55 1.18
C TYR A 123 6.19 -17.32 -0.34
N THR A 124 5.39 -16.33 -0.73
CA THR A 124 5.17 -15.95 -2.13
C THR A 124 6.47 -15.55 -2.85
N GLU A 125 7.39 -14.88 -2.15
CA GLU A 125 8.71 -14.51 -2.69
C GLU A 125 9.64 -15.71 -2.78
N TYR A 126 9.65 -16.56 -1.75
CA TYR A 126 10.41 -17.79 -1.73
C TYR A 126 9.99 -18.73 -2.88
N GLU A 127 8.68 -18.98 -3.03
CA GLU A 127 8.14 -19.80 -4.10
C GLU A 127 8.43 -19.23 -5.49
N SER A 128 8.28 -17.89 -5.65
CA SER A 128 8.61 -17.21 -6.90
C SER A 128 10.11 -17.34 -7.25
N ALA A 129 10.99 -17.19 -6.28
CA ALA A 129 12.42 -17.33 -6.46
C ALA A 129 12.80 -18.78 -6.83
N GLU A 130 12.24 -19.78 -6.16
CA GLU A 130 12.48 -21.18 -6.51
C GLU A 130 12.03 -21.51 -7.93
N ARG A 131 10.80 -21.15 -8.32
CA ARG A 131 10.28 -21.40 -9.67
C ARG A 131 11.10 -20.74 -10.77
N ARG A 132 11.75 -19.61 -10.48
CA ARG A 132 12.49 -18.80 -11.47
C ARG A 132 14.01 -18.92 -11.35
N SER A 133 14.51 -19.79 -10.45
CA SER A 133 15.93 -19.91 -10.10
C SER A 133 16.57 -18.54 -9.83
N ASP A 134 15.94 -17.78 -8.96
CA ASP A 134 16.29 -16.41 -8.61
C ASP A 134 16.62 -16.27 -7.11
N ASN A 135 17.10 -15.11 -6.71
CA ASN A 135 17.36 -14.76 -5.33
C ASN A 135 16.10 -14.21 -4.64
N ASN A 136 16.17 -14.12 -3.32
CA ASN A 136 15.21 -13.39 -2.48
C ASN A 136 15.93 -12.50 -1.47
N SER A 137 15.23 -11.56 -0.86
CA SER A 137 15.82 -10.61 0.08
C SER A 137 14.79 -10.07 1.06
N HIS A 138 15.23 -9.82 2.30
CA HIS A 138 14.43 -9.05 3.27
C HIS A 138 14.16 -7.62 2.81
N TYR A 139 15.14 -7.00 2.15
CA TYR A 139 15.01 -5.65 1.60
C TYR A 139 14.74 -5.72 0.10
N LEU A 140 13.62 -5.15 -0.33
CA LEU A 140 13.21 -5.05 -1.72
C LEU A 140 12.66 -3.63 -2.02
N ASN A 141 12.56 -3.30 -3.29
CA ASN A 141 11.80 -2.16 -3.75
C ASN A 141 10.32 -2.37 -3.44
N TYR A 142 9.66 -1.29 -3.07
CA TYR A 142 8.24 -1.23 -2.78
C TYR A 142 7.53 -0.36 -3.80
N LEU A 143 6.51 -0.92 -4.45
CA LEU A 143 5.57 -0.16 -5.28
C LEU A 143 4.18 -0.22 -4.67
N ASP A 144 3.54 0.94 -4.67
CA ASP A 144 2.20 1.18 -4.14
C ASP A 144 1.35 1.82 -5.23
N THR A 145 0.47 1.05 -5.86
CA THR A 145 -0.40 1.57 -6.91
C THR A 145 -1.84 1.52 -6.45
N THR A 146 -2.50 2.67 -6.47
CA THR A 146 -3.86 2.82 -5.94
C THR A 146 -4.80 3.47 -6.92
N LEU A 147 -6.06 3.07 -6.83
CA LEU A 147 -7.20 3.78 -7.41
C LEU A 147 -8.28 3.89 -6.34
N ASP A 148 -8.70 5.11 -6.03
CA ASP A 148 -9.66 5.37 -4.98
C ASP A 148 -10.65 6.49 -5.33
N PHE A 149 -11.68 6.62 -4.50
CA PHE A 149 -12.65 7.69 -4.57
C PHE A 149 -12.93 8.29 -3.19
N ASP A 150 -13.27 9.58 -3.16
CA ASP A 150 -13.67 10.30 -1.95
C ASP A 150 -15.10 9.88 -1.56
N LEU A 151 -15.20 9.16 -0.44
CA LEU A 151 -16.48 8.65 0.07
C LEU A 151 -17.41 9.81 0.51
N GLY A 152 -16.85 10.89 1.04
CA GLY A 152 -17.61 12.09 1.43
C GLY A 152 -18.26 12.75 0.24
N LYS A 153 -17.51 12.98 -0.84
CA LYS A 153 -18.03 13.57 -2.08
C LYS A 153 -19.09 12.69 -2.74
N VAL A 154 -18.85 11.37 -2.81
CA VAL A 154 -19.79 10.39 -3.42
C VAL A 154 -21.07 10.25 -2.59
N SER A 155 -20.95 10.10 -1.27
CA SER A 155 -22.10 9.91 -0.38
C SER A 155 -22.81 11.21 0.00
N LYS A 156 -22.17 12.37 -0.20
CA LYS A 156 -22.60 13.70 0.26
C LYS A 156 -22.77 13.80 1.78
N LEU A 157 -22.07 12.96 2.53
CA LEU A 157 -22.09 12.93 3.98
C LEU A 157 -20.80 13.55 4.52
N GLN A 158 -20.88 14.69 5.20
CA GLN A 158 -19.75 15.43 5.78
C GLN A 158 -18.89 14.58 6.73
N PHE A 159 -19.49 13.60 7.38
CA PHE A 159 -18.76 12.67 8.25
C PHE A 159 -17.63 11.92 7.51
N PHE A 160 -17.81 11.68 6.21
CA PHE A 160 -16.84 10.99 5.37
C PHE A 160 -15.99 11.94 4.51
N ASP A 161 -16.04 13.25 4.75
CA ASP A 161 -15.19 14.20 4.01
C ASP A 161 -13.74 13.75 4.05
N LYS A 162 -13.04 13.82 2.89
CA LYS A 162 -11.63 13.41 2.76
C LYS A 162 -11.33 11.98 3.26
N THR A 163 -12.33 11.12 3.18
CA THR A 163 -12.20 9.70 3.43
C THR A 163 -12.22 8.97 2.10
N TYR A 164 -11.10 8.36 1.74
CA TYR A 164 -10.93 7.67 0.47
C TYR A 164 -11.07 6.17 0.67
N VAL A 165 -11.77 5.52 -0.25
CA VAL A 165 -11.92 4.06 -0.28
C VAL A 165 -11.44 3.58 -1.64
N GLY A 166 -10.58 2.58 -1.64
CA GLY A 166 -9.96 2.17 -2.89
C GLY A 166 -9.30 0.80 -2.89
N PHE A 167 -8.73 0.52 -4.06
CA PHE A 167 -7.95 -0.67 -4.34
C PHE A 167 -6.47 -0.31 -4.36
N LEU A 168 -5.63 -1.18 -3.78
CA LEU A 168 -4.18 -1.06 -3.69
C LEU A 168 -3.53 -2.33 -4.23
N ILE A 169 -2.60 -2.19 -5.15
CA ILE A 169 -1.63 -3.21 -5.49
C ILE A 169 -0.36 -2.92 -4.68
N LYS A 170 -0.11 -3.78 -3.69
CA LYS A 170 1.11 -3.77 -2.88
C LYS A 170 2.11 -4.71 -3.52
N HIS A 171 3.19 -4.14 -4.11
CA HIS A 171 4.18 -4.90 -4.85
C HIS A 171 5.58 -4.75 -4.24
N ARG A 172 6.30 -5.86 -4.15
CA ARG A 172 7.71 -5.89 -3.78
C ARG A 172 8.51 -6.57 -4.87
N SER A 173 9.67 -5.99 -5.25
CA SER A 173 10.53 -6.57 -6.29
C SER A 173 12.00 -6.15 -6.13
N GLY A 174 12.88 -6.88 -6.80
CA GLY A 174 14.31 -6.57 -6.84
C GLY A 174 14.73 -5.63 -7.97
N VAL A 175 13.78 -5.01 -8.69
CA VAL A 175 14.03 -4.07 -9.81
C VAL A 175 15.04 -4.66 -10.80
N PHE A 176 14.67 -5.79 -11.42
CA PHE A 176 15.50 -6.50 -12.42
C PHE A 176 16.92 -6.84 -11.96
N GLY A 177 17.13 -7.07 -10.66
CA GLY A 177 18.40 -7.45 -10.09
C GLY A 177 19.22 -6.30 -9.48
N LEU A 178 18.75 -5.06 -9.56
CA LEU A 178 19.43 -3.91 -8.94
C LEU A 178 19.48 -4.05 -7.41
N ILE A 179 18.46 -4.65 -6.81
CA ILE A 179 18.41 -4.89 -5.37
C ILE A 179 18.74 -6.37 -5.09
N LYS A 180 19.87 -6.60 -4.40
CA LYS A 180 20.29 -7.91 -3.93
C LYS A 180 20.31 -9.00 -5.01
N ASN A 181 20.46 -8.61 -6.27
CA ASN A 181 20.45 -9.49 -7.44
C ASN A 181 19.15 -10.31 -7.59
N VAL A 182 18.05 -9.81 -7.08
CA VAL A 182 16.70 -10.37 -7.27
C VAL A 182 16.16 -9.86 -8.61
N LYS A 183 16.12 -10.73 -9.63
CA LYS A 183 15.81 -10.33 -11.03
C LYS A 183 14.32 -10.42 -11.36
N LYS A 184 13.67 -11.48 -10.89
CA LYS A 184 12.27 -11.83 -11.22
C LYS A 184 11.45 -12.17 -9.98
N GLY A 185 12.11 -12.24 -8.81
CA GLY A 185 11.48 -12.51 -7.52
C GLY A 185 10.70 -11.29 -7.02
N GLY A 186 9.69 -11.56 -6.23
CA GLY A 186 8.86 -10.53 -5.63
C GLY A 186 7.49 -11.08 -5.22
N SER A 187 6.66 -10.20 -4.69
CA SER A 187 5.30 -10.53 -4.26
C SER A 187 4.31 -9.45 -4.67
N ASN A 188 3.07 -9.88 -4.95
CA ASN A 188 1.94 -9.00 -5.23
C ASN A 188 0.79 -9.33 -4.27
N TYR A 189 0.24 -8.30 -3.64
CA TYR A 189 -0.96 -8.38 -2.82
C TYR A 189 -1.99 -7.39 -3.33
N ASN A 190 -3.20 -7.87 -3.57
CA ASN A 190 -4.35 -7.08 -3.94
C ASN A 190 -5.14 -6.73 -2.69
N CYS A 191 -5.21 -5.44 -2.36
CA CYS A 191 -5.79 -4.96 -1.12
C CYS A 191 -6.95 -3.99 -1.38
N PHE A 192 -7.92 -3.98 -0.48
CA PHE A 192 -8.83 -2.87 -0.28
C PHE A 192 -8.32 -2.04 0.90
N TYR A 193 -8.57 -0.73 0.85
CA TYR A 193 -8.15 0.17 1.91
C TYR A 193 -9.15 1.31 2.15
N ILE A 194 -9.01 1.90 3.32
CA ILE A 194 -9.62 3.17 3.69
C ILE A 194 -8.49 4.09 4.12
N GLU A 195 -8.51 5.32 3.62
CA GLU A 195 -7.57 6.38 3.98
C GLU A 195 -8.34 7.62 4.41
N LYS A 196 -7.94 8.21 5.52
CA LYS A 196 -8.46 9.49 6.02
C LYS A 196 -7.37 10.53 5.94
N LYS A 197 -7.70 11.70 5.37
CA LYS A 197 -6.85 12.90 5.35
C LYS A 197 -7.29 13.86 6.47
N PHE A 198 -6.31 14.43 7.18
CA PHE A 198 -6.51 15.33 8.33
C PHE A 198 -5.81 16.66 8.07
#